data_0c63c5e40a09e610265e98483a0df224
#
_entry.id   0c63c5e40a09e610265e98483a0df224
#
_cell.length_a   1.000
_cell.length_b   1.000
_cell.length_c   1.000
_cell.angle_alpha   90.00
_cell.angle_beta   90.00
_cell.angle_gamma   90.00
#
_symmetry.space_group_name_H-M   'P 1'
#
loop_
_entity.id
_entity.type
_entity.pdbx_description
1 polymer ?
#
loop_
_entity_poly.entity_id
_entity_poly.type
_entity_poly.pdbx_seq_one_letter_code
_entity_poly.pdbx_strand_id
1 'polypeptide(L)'
;MTEAAHVLSEAADAAAAGRAFVLATVIRAQGSTPRGPGAMMICLPAPQPGDDASSPAQIVGTVGGGQFERLVLDDASRMLADPTSAPNVGRIERYVLGAESEQCCGGVVEVFLQLHSASQRVVIFGAGHVSCELVKMLQAAPIRAVVVDDRADWNTEARFPGAQRVSNFDEGVAIARGDAKVEGGFALVMTCCHQTDERLLRALLGEAGEPRFVGLIGSRSKRACLFGRLVASGIDETRVAKVRCPIGVGDTGKEPGTLAVSIAAQVLIETKRARDEASGVTRRASAALSDLTEQPWDLTEKPWSRSTTGA
;
A
#
# COMPACT_ATOMS: atom_id res chain seq x y z
N MET A 1 19.57 12.23 -19.92
CA MET A 1 18.23 11.66 -19.57
C MET A 1 17.22 12.78 -19.80
N THR A 2 16.11 12.54 -20.46
CA THR A 2 15.04 13.55 -20.64
C THR A 2 14.34 13.81 -19.31
N GLU A 3 13.71 14.98 -19.15
CA GLU A 3 12.95 15.33 -17.94
C GLU A 3 11.87 14.26 -17.62
N ALA A 4 11.10 13.83 -18.64
CA ALA A 4 10.12 12.79 -18.50
C ALA A 4 10.72 11.44 -18.04
N ALA A 5 11.89 11.07 -18.56
CA ALA A 5 12.58 9.84 -18.13
C ALA A 5 13.02 9.93 -16.66
N HIS A 6 13.40 11.11 -16.18
CA HIS A 6 13.74 11.33 -14.79
C HIS A 6 12.51 11.19 -13.87
N VAL A 7 11.39 11.83 -14.25
CA VAL A 7 10.12 11.70 -13.52
C VAL A 7 9.66 10.24 -13.43
N LEU A 8 9.74 9.48 -14.54
CA LEU A 8 9.37 8.07 -14.55
C LEU A 8 10.30 7.20 -13.71
N SER A 9 11.60 7.51 -13.67
CA SER A 9 12.56 6.82 -12.79
C SER A 9 12.20 7.03 -11.32
N GLU A 10 11.96 8.27 -10.92
CA GLU A 10 11.56 8.61 -9.54
C GLU A 10 10.21 7.95 -9.16
N ALA A 11 9.26 7.89 -10.10
CA ALA A 11 7.99 7.20 -9.89
C ALA A 11 8.19 5.68 -9.69
N ALA A 12 9.09 5.07 -10.47
CA ALA A 12 9.45 3.66 -10.32
C ALA A 12 10.13 3.39 -8.98
N ASP A 13 11.06 4.25 -8.57
CA ASP A 13 11.76 4.15 -7.28
C ASP A 13 10.80 4.33 -6.10
N ALA A 14 9.88 5.31 -6.19
CA ALA A 14 8.85 5.51 -5.18
C ALA A 14 7.90 4.29 -5.07
N ALA A 15 7.49 3.73 -6.22
CA ALA A 15 6.66 2.52 -6.25
C ALA A 15 7.38 1.31 -5.65
N ALA A 16 8.66 1.10 -6.02
CA ALA A 16 9.50 0.02 -5.48
C ALA A 16 9.72 0.18 -3.97
N ALA A 17 9.85 1.42 -3.49
CA ALA A 17 9.92 1.74 -2.06
C ALA A 17 8.55 1.63 -1.35
N GLY A 18 7.46 1.37 -2.07
CA GLY A 18 6.11 1.28 -1.52
C GLY A 18 5.55 2.62 -1.02
N ARG A 19 6.10 3.75 -1.50
CA ARG A 19 5.65 5.10 -1.15
C ARG A 19 4.44 5.48 -1.99
N ALA A 20 3.50 6.21 -1.38
CA ALA A 20 2.43 6.85 -2.15
C ALA A 20 2.97 8.03 -2.94
N PHE A 21 2.41 8.29 -4.12
CA PHE A 21 2.70 9.49 -4.91
C PHE A 21 1.55 9.79 -5.86
N VAL A 22 1.51 11.03 -6.36
CA VAL A 22 0.65 11.42 -7.49
C VAL A 22 1.53 11.73 -8.69
N LEU A 23 1.23 11.08 -9.80
CA LEU A 23 1.80 11.41 -11.10
C LEU A 23 0.84 12.34 -11.84
N ALA A 24 1.27 13.56 -12.12
CA ALA A 24 0.54 14.56 -12.89
C ALA A 24 1.08 14.58 -14.33
N THR A 25 0.19 14.44 -15.31
CA THR A 25 0.54 14.47 -16.73
C THR A 25 -0.36 15.44 -17.48
N VAL A 26 0.22 16.40 -18.19
CA VAL A 26 -0.52 17.27 -19.12
C VAL A 26 -0.98 16.43 -20.30
N ILE A 27 -2.30 16.28 -20.46
CA ILE A 27 -2.91 15.49 -21.54
C ILE A 27 -3.46 16.35 -22.66
N ARG A 28 -3.83 17.61 -22.37
CA ARG A 28 -4.30 18.57 -23.34
C ARG A 28 -3.88 19.99 -22.96
N ALA A 29 -3.53 20.80 -23.96
CA ALA A 29 -3.20 22.22 -23.81
C ALA A 29 -3.80 22.99 -25.00
N GLN A 30 -4.50 24.09 -24.72
CA GLN A 30 -5.09 24.98 -25.72
C GLN A 30 -4.79 26.44 -25.39
N GLY A 31 -4.50 27.25 -26.41
CA GLY A 31 -4.08 28.65 -26.25
C GLY A 31 -2.64 28.77 -25.77
N SER A 32 -2.30 29.87 -25.10
CA SER A 32 -0.97 30.09 -24.53
C SER A 32 -0.85 29.34 -23.21
N THR A 33 -0.04 28.27 -23.19
CA THR A 33 0.17 27.42 -22.01
C THR A 33 1.65 27.29 -21.69
N PRO A 34 2.05 27.16 -20.41
CA PRO A 34 3.46 27.07 -20.02
C PRO A 34 4.18 25.80 -20.55
N ARG A 35 3.44 24.69 -20.63
CA ARG A 35 3.90 23.40 -21.15
C ARG A 35 2.83 22.75 -22.00
N GLY A 36 3.26 21.93 -22.94
CA GLY A 36 2.39 21.13 -23.82
C GLY A 36 2.08 19.73 -23.27
N PRO A 37 1.22 18.97 -24.00
CA PRO A 37 0.95 17.59 -23.68
C PRO A 37 2.21 16.74 -23.55
N GLY A 38 2.23 15.83 -22.57
CA GLY A 38 3.38 15.00 -22.23
C GLY A 38 4.31 15.60 -21.15
N ALA A 39 4.10 16.84 -20.71
CA ALA A 39 4.78 17.36 -19.52
C ALA A 39 4.31 16.60 -18.29
N MET A 40 5.26 16.20 -17.43
CA MET A 40 5.00 15.33 -16.28
C MET A 40 5.65 15.89 -15.02
N MET A 41 5.00 15.61 -13.89
CA MET A 41 5.48 15.94 -12.56
C MET A 41 5.06 14.83 -11.58
N ILE A 42 5.95 14.39 -10.72
CA ILE A 42 5.63 13.53 -9.59
C ILE A 42 5.59 14.36 -8.31
N CYS A 43 4.54 14.12 -7.52
CA CYS A 43 4.34 14.73 -6.20
C CYS A 43 4.42 13.62 -5.15
N LEU A 44 5.41 13.68 -4.28
CA LEU A 44 5.59 12.77 -3.16
C LEU A 44 5.17 13.49 -1.88
N PRO A 45 4.51 12.80 -0.93
CA PRO A 45 4.23 13.36 0.38
C PRO A 45 5.55 13.73 1.08
N ALA A 46 5.48 14.63 2.05
CA ALA A 46 6.62 14.88 2.93
C ALA A 46 7.12 13.56 3.54
N PRO A 47 8.42 13.42 3.78
CA PRO A 47 8.99 12.21 4.35
C PRO A 47 8.26 11.81 5.64
N GLN A 48 8.01 10.53 5.77
CA GLN A 48 7.43 9.96 6.97
C GLN A 48 8.54 9.69 8.01
N PRO A 49 8.26 9.68 9.31
CA PRO A 49 9.23 9.26 10.31
C PRO A 49 9.77 7.86 9.99
N GLY A 50 11.11 7.76 9.85
CA GLY A 50 11.79 6.56 9.35
C GLY A 50 12.30 6.69 7.90
N ASP A 51 11.81 7.65 7.13
CA ASP A 51 12.48 8.15 5.95
C ASP A 51 13.54 9.19 6.37
N ASP A 52 14.50 9.48 5.50
CA ASP A 52 15.50 10.53 5.78
C ASP A 52 14.77 11.87 5.99
N ALA A 53 14.66 12.30 7.25
CA ALA A 53 13.78 13.40 7.72
C ALA A 53 14.15 14.79 7.17
N SER A 54 15.16 14.88 6.31
CA SER A 54 15.64 16.13 5.71
C SER A 54 14.95 16.53 4.41
N SER A 55 14.07 15.69 3.85
CA SER A 55 13.47 15.97 2.54
C SER A 55 12.08 16.61 2.70
N PRO A 56 11.86 17.82 2.15
CA PRO A 56 10.51 18.39 2.01
C PRO A 56 9.64 17.51 1.09
N ALA A 57 8.34 17.80 0.99
CA ALA A 57 7.49 17.22 -0.06
C ALA A 57 8.26 17.29 -1.39
N GLN A 58 8.57 16.14 -1.94
CA GLN A 58 9.51 16.06 -3.06
C GLN A 58 8.74 16.19 -4.37
N ILE A 59 9.10 17.19 -5.16
CA ILE A 59 8.55 17.41 -6.49
C ILE A 59 9.66 17.16 -7.49
N VAL A 60 9.41 16.31 -8.48
CA VAL A 60 10.34 16.09 -9.59
C VAL A 60 9.61 16.28 -10.91
N GLY A 61 10.21 17.02 -11.82
CA GLY A 61 9.60 17.47 -13.08
C GLY A 61 8.71 18.70 -12.88
N THR A 62 8.04 19.11 -13.94
CA THR A 62 7.15 20.28 -13.92
C THR A 62 6.07 20.18 -14.99
N VAL A 63 4.88 20.64 -14.65
CA VAL A 63 3.75 20.81 -15.58
C VAL A 63 3.67 22.22 -16.16
N GLY A 64 4.56 23.15 -15.73
CA GLY A 64 4.62 24.49 -16.32
C GLY A 64 4.99 25.62 -15.37
N GLY A 65 5.16 25.35 -14.08
CA GLY A 65 5.59 26.34 -13.09
C GLY A 65 4.52 27.37 -12.67
N GLY A 66 4.92 28.24 -11.76
CA GLY A 66 4.07 29.34 -11.27
C GLY A 66 2.83 28.89 -10.51
N GLN A 67 1.80 29.72 -10.58
CA GLN A 67 0.54 29.47 -9.88
C GLN A 67 -0.21 28.23 -10.42
N PHE A 68 -0.12 27.96 -11.72
CA PHE A 68 -0.70 26.76 -12.31
C PHE A 68 -0.15 25.49 -11.66
N GLU A 69 1.17 25.37 -11.53
CA GLU A 69 1.80 24.22 -10.89
C GLU A 69 1.39 24.09 -9.42
N ARG A 70 1.24 25.23 -8.73
CA ARG A 70 0.75 25.25 -7.35
C ARG A 70 -0.66 24.68 -7.22
N LEU A 71 -1.58 25.01 -8.13
CA LEU A 71 -2.93 24.46 -8.17
C LEU A 71 -2.90 22.92 -8.37
N VAL A 72 -2.05 22.46 -9.29
CA VAL A 72 -1.85 21.02 -9.52
C VAL A 72 -1.29 20.32 -8.28
N LEU A 73 -0.35 20.96 -7.57
CA LEU A 73 0.21 20.45 -6.32
C LEU A 73 -0.82 20.40 -5.19
N ASP A 74 -1.67 21.41 -5.08
CA ASP A 74 -2.75 21.43 -4.09
C ASP A 74 -3.75 20.29 -4.34
N ASP A 75 -4.09 20.04 -5.60
CA ASP A 75 -4.94 18.91 -5.99
C ASP A 75 -4.27 17.56 -5.70
N ALA A 76 -3.01 17.42 -6.05
CA ALA A 76 -2.22 16.20 -5.78
C ALA A 76 -2.11 15.96 -4.26
N SER A 77 -1.86 17.00 -3.48
CA SER A 77 -1.77 16.92 -2.02
C SER A 77 -3.10 16.50 -1.39
N ARG A 78 -4.23 17.00 -1.91
CA ARG A 78 -5.57 16.57 -1.47
C ARG A 78 -5.81 15.10 -1.78
N MET A 79 -5.39 14.60 -2.95
CA MET A 79 -5.49 13.19 -3.30
C MET A 79 -4.64 12.30 -2.39
N LEU A 80 -3.43 12.74 -2.03
CA LEU A 80 -2.54 12.02 -1.12
C LEU A 80 -3.06 11.99 0.32
N ALA A 81 -3.75 13.05 0.75
CA ALA A 81 -4.29 13.18 2.10
C ALA A 81 -5.66 12.50 2.28
N ASP A 82 -6.35 12.19 1.19
CA ASP A 82 -7.70 11.62 1.24
C ASP A 82 -7.64 10.10 1.47
N PRO A 83 -7.99 9.62 2.66
CA PRO A 83 -8.01 8.19 2.98
C PRO A 83 -9.09 7.43 2.20
N THR A 84 -10.08 8.15 1.61
CA THR A 84 -11.16 7.56 0.82
C THR A 84 -10.77 7.36 -0.64
N SER A 85 -9.66 7.95 -1.07
CA SER A 85 -9.15 7.76 -2.42
C SER A 85 -8.84 6.29 -2.66
N ALA A 86 -9.57 5.66 -3.60
CA ALA A 86 -9.29 4.31 -3.99
C ALA A 86 -7.86 4.21 -4.55
N PRO A 87 -7.13 3.11 -4.30
CA PRO A 87 -5.79 2.94 -4.83
C PRO A 87 -5.81 2.96 -6.36
N ASN A 88 -4.81 3.62 -6.95
CA ASN A 88 -4.63 3.72 -8.40
C ASN A 88 -5.80 4.40 -9.13
N VAL A 89 -6.46 5.36 -8.49
CA VAL A 89 -7.48 6.19 -9.13
C VAL A 89 -6.82 7.35 -9.87
N GLY A 90 -7.29 7.59 -11.08
CA GLY A 90 -6.95 8.76 -11.87
C GLY A 90 -8.15 9.67 -12.05
N ARG A 91 -7.91 10.97 -12.08
CA ARG A 91 -8.90 11.98 -12.45
C ARG A 91 -8.28 13.00 -13.40
N ILE A 92 -9.12 13.58 -14.24
CA ILE A 92 -8.73 14.68 -15.13
C ILE A 92 -9.22 15.97 -14.52
N GLU A 93 -8.28 16.90 -14.28
CA GLU A 93 -8.58 18.24 -13.82
C GLU A 93 -8.33 19.23 -14.94
N ARG A 94 -9.20 20.23 -15.05
CA ARG A 94 -9.13 21.28 -16.06
C ARG A 94 -8.79 22.61 -15.41
N TYR A 95 -7.69 23.21 -15.83
CA TYR A 95 -7.20 24.49 -15.34
C TYR A 95 -7.35 25.56 -16.41
N VAL A 96 -8.04 26.66 -16.09
CA VAL A 96 -8.16 27.82 -16.96
C VAL A 96 -7.13 28.85 -16.50
N LEU A 97 -6.18 29.14 -17.37
CA LEU A 97 -5.10 30.08 -17.11
C LEU A 97 -5.55 31.46 -17.59
N GLY A 98 -5.87 32.36 -16.67
CA GLY A 98 -6.39 33.72 -17.01
C GLY A 98 -5.91 34.80 -16.07
N ALA A 99 -6.38 36.00 -16.25
CA ALA A 99 -5.96 37.17 -15.48
C ALA A 99 -6.25 37.05 -13.96
N GLU A 100 -7.22 36.21 -13.56
CA GLU A 100 -7.52 35.91 -12.16
C GLU A 100 -6.44 35.03 -11.49
N SER A 101 -5.60 34.35 -12.29
CA SER A 101 -4.49 33.49 -11.82
C SER A 101 -3.15 34.20 -11.85
N GLU A 102 -3.08 35.53 -11.96
CA GLU A 102 -1.83 36.33 -12.08
C GLU A 102 -0.87 35.79 -13.18
N GLN A 103 -1.39 35.04 -14.15
CA GLN A 103 -0.61 34.52 -15.28
C GLN A 103 -1.02 35.22 -16.58
N CYS A 104 -0.03 35.67 -17.33
CA CYS A 104 -0.21 36.28 -18.65
C CYS A 104 -0.65 35.25 -19.72
N CYS A 105 -0.82 33.98 -19.37
CA CYS A 105 -1.19 32.90 -20.28
C CYS A 105 -2.70 32.71 -20.28
N GLY A 106 -3.39 33.03 -21.37
CA GLY A 106 -4.86 32.87 -21.56
C GLY A 106 -5.26 31.49 -22.10
N GLY A 107 -4.60 30.41 -21.66
CA GLY A 107 -4.85 29.06 -22.15
C GLY A 107 -5.65 28.19 -21.21
N VAL A 108 -5.96 26.96 -21.68
CA VAL A 108 -6.60 25.91 -20.89
C VAL A 108 -5.73 24.66 -20.92
N VAL A 109 -5.51 24.06 -19.75
CA VAL A 109 -4.72 22.84 -19.61
C VAL A 109 -5.56 21.75 -18.92
N GLU A 110 -5.57 20.55 -19.46
CA GLU A 110 -6.11 19.36 -18.80
C GLU A 110 -4.96 18.49 -18.31
N VAL A 111 -5.01 18.18 -17.03
CA VAL A 111 -3.98 17.36 -16.35
C VAL A 111 -4.62 16.08 -15.84
N PHE A 112 -4.05 14.94 -16.20
CA PHE A 112 -4.38 13.67 -15.60
C PHE A 112 -3.56 13.50 -14.32
N LEU A 113 -4.25 13.43 -13.19
CA LEU A 113 -3.68 13.17 -11.86
C LEU A 113 -3.92 11.70 -11.53
N GLN A 114 -2.85 10.93 -11.38
CA GLN A 114 -2.92 9.51 -11.06
C GLN A 114 -2.31 9.26 -9.68
N LEU A 115 -3.15 8.85 -8.72
CA LEU A 115 -2.71 8.47 -7.39
C LEU A 115 -2.17 7.03 -7.41
N HIS A 116 -0.94 6.88 -6.99
CA HIS A 116 -0.34 5.60 -6.63
C HIS A 116 -0.30 5.48 -5.12
N SER A 117 -1.10 4.58 -4.56
CA SER A 117 -1.20 4.39 -3.11
C SER A 117 0.02 3.67 -2.57
N ALA A 118 0.36 3.94 -1.31
CA ALA A 118 1.38 3.19 -0.61
C ALA A 118 1.06 1.69 -0.60
N SER A 119 2.09 0.86 -0.76
CA SER A 119 1.95 -0.57 -0.62
C SER A 119 1.67 -0.96 0.83
N GLN A 120 0.76 -1.91 1.05
CA GLN A 120 0.52 -2.44 2.39
C GLN A 120 1.79 -3.11 2.91
N ARG A 121 2.24 -2.70 4.09
CA ARG A 121 3.40 -3.32 4.74
C ARG A 121 2.96 -4.57 5.50
N VAL A 122 3.68 -5.68 5.29
CA VAL A 122 3.50 -6.95 6.01
C VAL A 122 4.82 -7.35 6.61
N VAL A 123 4.90 -7.34 7.94
CA VAL A 123 6.10 -7.73 8.70
C VAL A 123 5.97 -9.20 9.09
N ILE A 124 6.90 -10.03 8.64
CA ILE A 124 6.92 -11.47 8.82
C ILE A 124 8.04 -11.82 9.80
N PHE A 125 7.70 -12.19 11.00
CA PHE A 125 8.63 -12.64 12.02
C PHE A 125 8.90 -14.13 11.85
N GLY A 126 10.12 -14.47 11.45
CA GLY A 126 10.59 -15.82 11.16
C GLY A 126 10.84 -16.06 9.67
N ALA A 127 12.10 -16.38 9.33
CA ALA A 127 12.56 -16.64 7.97
C ALA A 127 12.46 -18.15 7.59
N GLY A 128 11.37 -18.82 8.01
CA GLY A 128 11.14 -20.23 7.75
C GLY A 128 10.72 -20.56 6.32
N HIS A 129 10.43 -21.83 6.05
CA HIS A 129 10.03 -22.30 4.72
C HIS A 129 8.69 -21.68 4.26
N VAL A 130 7.71 -21.60 5.15
CA VAL A 130 6.42 -20.97 4.84
C VAL A 130 6.61 -19.50 4.48
N SER A 131 7.48 -18.78 5.20
CA SER A 131 7.80 -17.39 4.92
C SER A 131 8.43 -17.19 3.54
N CYS A 132 9.31 -18.10 3.11
CA CYS A 132 9.89 -18.07 1.76
C CYS A 132 8.82 -18.15 0.66
N GLU A 133 7.89 -19.10 0.77
CA GLU A 133 6.82 -19.25 -0.21
C GLU A 133 5.82 -18.08 -0.13
N LEU A 134 5.51 -17.61 1.07
CA LEU A 134 4.61 -16.48 1.26
C LEU A 134 5.14 -15.19 0.61
N VAL A 135 6.42 -14.86 0.80
CA VAL A 135 7.02 -13.65 0.21
C VAL A 135 6.94 -13.68 -1.31
N LYS A 136 7.20 -14.81 -1.95
CA LYS A 136 7.05 -14.97 -3.42
C LYS A 136 5.63 -14.66 -3.89
N MET A 137 4.62 -15.07 -3.14
CA MET A 137 3.21 -14.82 -3.48
C MET A 137 2.82 -13.35 -3.26
N LEU A 138 3.30 -12.75 -2.17
CA LEU A 138 3.01 -11.35 -1.86
C LEU A 138 3.61 -10.36 -2.85
N GLN A 139 4.73 -10.73 -3.52
CA GLN A 139 5.35 -9.90 -4.56
C GLN A 139 4.44 -9.66 -5.79
N ALA A 140 3.47 -10.53 -6.03
CA ALA A 140 2.49 -10.35 -7.11
C ALA A 140 1.38 -9.34 -6.76
N ALA A 141 1.35 -8.84 -5.52
CA ALA A 141 0.35 -7.90 -5.02
C ALA A 141 1.03 -6.58 -4.57
N PRO A 142 0.28 -5.47 -4.43
CA PRO A 142 0.81 -4.22 -3.91
C PRO A 142 1.06 -4.32 -2.39
N ILE A 143 1.93 -5.26 -2.02
CA ILE A 143 2.30 -5.58 -0.64
C ILE A 143 3.82 -5.57 -0.53
N ARG A 144 4.32 -4.84 0.47
CA ARG A 144 5.73 -4.80 0.81
C ARG A 144 6.02 -5.74 1.98
N ALA A 145 6.74 -6.81 1.73
CA ALA A 145 7.14 -7.75 2.76
C ALA A 145 8.43 -7.27 3.47
N VAL A 146 8.41 -7.33 4.79
CA VAL A 146 9.58 -7.13 5.67
C VAL A 146 9.79 -8.42 6.42
N VAL A 147 10.91 -9.10 6.22
CA VAL A 147 11.25 -10.36 6.90
C VAL A 147 12.17 -10.08 8.07
N VAL A 148 11.78 -10.54 9.25
CA VAL A 148 12.52 -10.33 10.50
C VAL A 148 12.95 -11.67 11.07
N ASP A 149 14.26 -11.90 11.15
CA ASP A 149 14.84 -13.11 11.76
C ASP A 149 16.29 -12.82 12.14
N ASP A 150 16.70 -13.19 13.34
CA ASP A 150 18.04 -12.97 13.88
C ASP A 150 19.09 -13.99 13.37
N ARG A 151 18.65 -15.03 12.67
CA ARG A 151 19.51 -16.04 12.08
C ARG A 151 20.00 -15.61 10.70
N ALA A 152 21.24 -15.16 10.61
CA ALA A 152 21.82 -14.63 9.38
C ALA A 152 21.75 -15.61 8.19
N ASP A 153 21.94 -16.92 8.42
CA ASP A 153 21.88 -17.96 7.39
C ASP A 153 20.46 -18.20 6.83
N TRP A 154 19.44 -17.78 7.58
CA TRP A 154 18.03 -17.91 7.18
C TRP A 154 17.48 -16.64 6.56
N ASN A 155 17.95 -15.47 6.97
CA ASN A 155 17.45 -14.17 6.53
C ASN A 155 18.36 -13.57 5.44
N THR A 156 18.43 -14.27 4.30
CA THR A 156 19.32 -13.89 3.19
C THR A 156 18.58 -13.38 1.96
N GLU A 157 19.26 -12.58 1.11
CA GLU A 157 18.70 -12.11 -0.17
C GLU A 157 18.28 -13.25 -1.08
N ALA A 158 19.07 -14.32 -1.13
CA ALA A 158 18.77 -15.49 -1.95
C ALA A 158 17.47 -16.18 -1.56
N ARG A 159 17.09 -16.13 -0.28
CA ARG A 159 15.84 -16.71 0.21
C ARG A 159 14.65 -15.76 0.10
N PHE A 160 14.89 -14.45 0.19
CA PHE A 160 13.87 -13.41 0.18
C PHE A 160 14.24 -12.29 -0.80
N PRO A 161 14.33 -12.59 -2.11
CA PRO A 161 14.73 -11.60 -3.10
C PRO A 161 13.73 -10.45 -3.12
N GLY A 162 14.24 -9.21 -3.08
CA GLY A 162 13.43 -8.00 -3.14
C GLY A 162 12.58 -7.70 -1.89
N ALA A 163 12.66 -8.49 -0.83
CA ALA A 163 12.06 -8.16 0.46
C ALA A 163 13.03 -7.37 1.34
N GLN A 164 12.52 -6.43 2.11
CA GLN A 164 13.31 -5.81 3.18
C GLN A 164 13.61 -6.86 4.24
N ARG A 165 14.86 -6.93 4.70
CA ARG A 165 15.31 -7.86 5.72
C ARG A 165 15.80 -7.10 6.95
N VAL A 166 15.38 -7.57 8.12
CA VAL A 166 15.72 -7.01 9.43
C VAL A 166 16.22 -8.14 10.31
N SER A 167 17.35 -7.95 10.98
CA SER A 167 17.97 -8.96 11.86
C SER A 167 17.60 -8.79 13.34
N ASN A 168 16.87 -7.73 13.68
CA ASN A 168 16.49 -7.40 15.05
C ASN A 168 14.97 -7.46 15.20
N PHE A 169 14.49 -8.25 16.15
CA PHE A 169 13.06 -8.41 16.40
C PHE A 169 12.41 -7.14 16.96
N ASP A 170 13.10 -6.35 17.78
CA ASP A 170 12.54 -5.13 18.34
C ASP A 170 12.38 -4.03 17.28
N GLU A 171 13.33 -3.95 16.34
CA GLU A 171 13.20 -3.12 15.14
C GLU A 171 12.01 -3.57 14.28
N GLY A 172 11.87 -4.89 14.07
CA GLY A 172 10.73 -5.46 13.36
C GLY A 172 9.38 -5.12 14.02
N VAL A 173 9.31 -5.14 15.34
CA VAL A 173 8.13 -4.74 16.12
C VAL A 173 7.84 -3.26 15.91
N ALA A 174 8.84 -2.39 15.96
CA ALA A 174 8.67 -0.96 15.71
C ALA A 174 8.13 -0.71 14.28
N ILE A 175 8.67 -1.41 13.28
CA ILE A 175 8.18 -1.33 11.89
C ILE A 175 6.72 -1.81 11.76
N ALA A 176 6.35 -2.89 12.47
CA ALA A 176 5.00 -3.46 12.42
C ALA A 176 3.96 -2.56 13.09
N ARG A 177 4.34 -1.91 14.18
CA ARG A 177 3.47 -0.99 14.93
C ARG A 177 3.23 0.32 14.18
N GLY A 178 4.21 0.76 13.39
CA GLY A 178 4.22 2.10 12.84
C GLY A 178 4.43 3.16 13.92
N ASP A 179 4.23 4.41 13.57
CA ASP A 179 4.23 5.52 14.52
C ASP A 179 2.84 6.20 14.56
N ALA A 180 2.68 7.24 15.38
CA ALA A 180 1.42 7.95 15.56
C ALA A 180 0.85 8.59 14.27
N LYS A 181 1.64 8.66 13.19
CA LYS A 181 1.28 9.25 11.89
C LYS A 181 1.14 8.21 10.78
N VAL A 182 1.71 7.01 10.98
CA VAL A 182 1.65 5.89 10.03
C VAL A 182 0.87 4.77 10.67
N GLU A 183 -0.27 4.42 10.09
CA GLU A 183 -1.04 3.27 10.55
C GLU A 183 -0.17 2.02 10.60
N GLY A 184 -0.29 1.26 11.69
CA GLY A 184 0.44 0.01 11.87
C GLY A 184 0.25 -0.95 10.70
N GLY A 185 1.31 -1.64 10.33
CA GLY A 185 1.28 -2.65 9.30
C GLY A 185 0.57 -3.93 9.74
N PHE A 186 0.70 -4.96 8.93
CA PHE A 186 0.30 -6.32 9.29
C PHE A 186 1.50 -7.05 9.90
N ALA A 187 1.30 -7.75 11.00
CA ALA A 187 2.32 -8.54 11.68
C ALA A 187 1.97 -10.02 11.60
N LEU A 188 2.88 -10.83 11.06
CA LEU A 188 2.73 -12.28 10.95
C LEU A 188 3.80 -12.95 11.79
N VAL A 189 3.41 -13.56 12.92
CA VAL A 189 4.34 -14.26 13.82
C VAL A 189 4.41 -15.72 13.40
N MET A 190 5.56 -16.09 12.81
CA MET A 190 5.78 -17.40 12.17
C MET A 190 7.14 -17.98 12.55
N THR A 191 7.59 -17.76 13.81
CA THR A 191 8.88 -18.27 14.27
C THR A 191 8.82 -19.76 14.61
N CYS A 192 9.98 -20.38 14.75
CA CYS A 192 10.09 -21.78 15.17
C CYS A 192 10.07 -21.96 16.71
N CYS A 193 10.03 -20.87 17.48
CA CYS A 193 10.14 -20.90 18.93
C CYS A 193 8.92 -20.29 19.62
N HIS A 194 8.23 -21.06 20.45
CA HIS A 194 7.04 -20.61 21.17
C HIS A 194 7.33 -19.44 22.14
N GLN A 195 8.52 -19.41 22.73
CA GLN A 195 8.93 -18.31 23.64
C GLN A 195 9.13 -17.02 22.85
N THR A 196 9.74 -17.10 21.67
CA THR A 196 9.88 -15.96 20.76
C THR A 196 8.53 -15.47 20.28
N ASP A 197 7.62 -16.38 19.90
CA ASP A 197 6.26 -16.01 19.50
C ASP A 197 5.52 -15.27 20.63
N GLU A 198 5.64 -15.75 21.88
CA GLU A 198 5.01 -15.10 23.02
C GLU A 198 5.59 -13.72 23.29
N ARG A 199 6.93 -13.56 23.24
CA ARG A 199 7.60 -12.27 23.39
C ARG A 199 7.15 -11.27 22.33
N LEU A 200 7.11 -11.71 21.07
CA LEU A 200 6.66 -10.89 19.95
C LEU A 200 5.21 -10.45 20.10
N LEU A 201 4.31 -11.36 20.45
CA LEU A 201 2.90 -11.02 20.68
C LEU A 201 2.73 -10.03 21.83
N ARG A 202 3.47 -10.18 22.93
CA ARG A 202 3.48 -9.20 24.03
C ARG A 202 3.89 -7.82 23.53
N ALA A 203 4.96 -7.77 22.74
CA ALA A 203 5.45 -6.52 22.19
C ALA A 203 4.46 -5.92 21.19
N LEU A 204 3.86 -6.69 20.28
CA LEU A 204 2.90 -6.23 19.28
C LEU A 204 1.56 -5.79 19.87
N LEU A 205 1.11 -6.42 20.96
CA LEU A 205 -0.15 -6.12 21.65
C LEU A 205 0.00 -5.15 22.82
N GLY A 206 1.18 -4.55 23.06
CA GLY A 206 1.43 -3.58 24.10
C GLY A 206 0.68 -2.24 23.89
N GLU A 207 0.81 -1.30 24.85
CA GLU A 207 -0.06 -0.12 24.97
C GLU A 207 0.05 0.92 23.85
N ALA A 208 1.14 1.01 23.11
CA ALA A 208 1.34 2.04 22.08
C ALA A 208 1.38 1.45 20.66
N GLY A 209 0.50 1.90 19.78
CA GLY A 209 0.52 1.60 18.35
C GLY A 209 0.31 0.12 18.03
N GLU A 210 -0.93 -0.35 17.93
CA GLU A 210 -1.22 -1.72 17.51
C GLU A 210 -1.07 -1.87 16.00
N PRO A 211 -0.48 -3.00 15.51
CA PRO A 211 -0.65 -3.38 14.10
C PRO A 211 -2.14 -3.53 13.76
N ARG A 212 -2.52 -3.18 12.55
CA ARG A 212 -3.91 -3.38 12.07
C ARG A 212 -4.33 -4.85 12.06
N PHE A 213 -3.39 -5.73 11.87
CA PHE A 213 -3.60 -7.17 11.83
C PHE A 213 -2.43 -7.91 12.46
N VAL A 214 -2.74 -8.86 13.34
CA VAL A 214 -1.75 -9.76 13.92
C VAL A 214 -2.18 -11.19 13.64
N GLY A 215 -1.34 -11.94 12.92
CA GLY A 215 -1.50 -13.35 12.62
C GLY A 215 -0.43 -14.19 13.30
N LEU A 216 -0.81 -15.36 13.83
CA LEU A 216 0.11 -16.33 14.44
C LEU A 216 -0.01 -17.68 13.74
N ILE A 217 1.12 -18.23 13.28
CA ILE A 217 1.16 -19.60 12.80
C ILE A 217 1.09 -20.56 13.99
N GLY A 218 0.18 -21.52 13.96
CA GLY A 218 0.07 -22.49 15.04
C GLY A 218 -1.22 -23.28 15.00
N SER A 219 -1.30 -24.28 15.88
CA SER A 219 -2.49 -25.10 16.08
C SER A 219 -3.49 -24.42 17.05
N ARG A 220 -4.70 -24.95 17.10
CA ARG A 220 -5.72 -24.56 18.11
C ARG A 220 -5.19 -24.74 19.54
N SER A 221 -4.42 -25.80 19.79
CA SER A 221 -3.80 -26.05 21.10
C SER A 221 -2.73 -25.01 21.44
N LYS A 222 -1.87 -24.65 20.47
CA LYS A 222 -0.90 -23.54 20.64
C LYS A 222 -1.61 -22.23 20.97
N ARG A 223 -2.69 -21.93 20.25
CA ARG A 223 -3.52 -20.75 20.50
C ARG A 223 -4.02 -20.72 21.96
N ALA A 224 -4.70 -21.78 22.41
CA ALA A 224 -5.27 -21.83 23.76
C ALA A 224 -4.21 -21.63 24.86
N CYS A 225 -3.08 -22.32 24.74
CA CYS A 225 -2.00 -22.23 25.70
C CYS A 225 -1.37 -20.83 25.72
N LEU A 226 -1.06 -20.26 24.57
CA LEU A 226 -0.35 -18.99 24.45
C LEU A 226 -1.26 -17.81 24.82
N PHE A 227 -2.51 -17.82 24.40
CA PHE A 227 -3.47 -16.76 24.72
C PHE A 227 -3.76 -16.69 26.24
N GLY A 228 -3.89 -17.85 26.90
CA GLY A 228 -4.02 -17.88 28.36
C GLY A 228 -2.84 -17.25 29.09
N ARG A 229 -1.61 -17.49 28.60
CA ARG A 229 -0.41 -16.87 29.17
C ARG A 229 -0.34 -15.36 28.93
N LEU A 230 -0.74 -14.90 27.75
CA LEU A 230 -0.78 -13.47 27.42
C LEU A 230 -1.74 -12.73 28.35
N VAL A 231 -2.96 -13.25 28.53
CA VAL A 231 -3.95 -12.66 29.44
C VAL A 231 -3.45 -12.70 30.88
N ALA A 232 -2.92 -13.83 31.34
CA ALA A 232 -2.35 -13.96 32.70
C ALA A 232 -1.19 -13.00 32.97
N SER A 233 -0.51 -12.52 31.90
CA SER A 233 0.56 -11.51 32.02
C SER A 233 0.07 -10.06 31.96
N GLY A 234 -1.26 -9.84 31.94
CA GLY A 234 -1.85 -8.51 31.99
C GLY A 234 -2.18 -7.88 30.63
N ILE A 235 -2.05 -8.64 29.52
CA ILE A 235 -2.53 -8.14 28.23
C ILE A 235 -4.05 -8.26 28.18
N ASP A 236 -4.71 -7.20 27.75
CA ASP A 236 -6.16 -7.15 27.63
C ASP A 236 -6.70 -8.29 26.73
N GLU A 237 -7.71 -9.01 27.24
CA GLU A 237 -8.29 -10.16 26.56
C GLU A 237 -8.88 -9.79 25.20
N THR A 238 -9.46 -8.60 25.05
CA THR A 238 -10.03 -8.13 23.79
C THR A 238 -8.95 -7.92 22.73
N ARG A 239 -7.75 -7.53 23.13
CA ARG A 239 -6.58 -7.39 22.24
C ARG A 239 -6.06 -8.76 21.82
N VAL A 240 -5.92 -9.68 22.77
CA VAL A 240 -5.51 -11.06 22.48
C VAL A 240 -6.49 -11.75 21.55
N ALA A 241 -7.80 -11.52 21.72
CA ALA A 241 -8.85 -12.11 20.89
C ALA A 241 -8.78 -11.67 19.41
N LYS A 242 -8.21 -10.50 19.11
CA LYS A 242 -8.01 -10.02 17.74
C LYS A 242 -6.94 -10.80 16.97
N VAL A 243 -6.02 -11.48 17.67
CA VAL A 243 -4.96 -12.27 17.03
C VAL A 243 -5.56 -13.45 16.26
N ARG A 244 -5.28 -13.53 14.97
CA ARG A 244 -5.68 -14.66 14.12
C ARG A 244 -4.75 -15.83 14.30
N CYS A 245 -5.23 -16.89 14.97
CA CYS A 245 -4.50 -18.14 15.16
C CYS A 245 -5.49 -19.34 15.13
N PRO A 246 -5.27 -20.32 14.27
CA PRO A 246 -4.29 -20.40 13.18
C PRO A 246 -4.47 -19.29 12.16
N ILE A 247 -3.33 -18.78 11.61
CA ILE A 247 -3.36 -17.86 10.49
C ILE A 247 -3.64 -18.61 9.19
N GLY A 248 -4.33 -17.97 8.27
CA GLY A 248 -4.73 -18.51 6.97
C GLY A 248 -6.23 -18.71 6.84
N VAL A 249 -6.69 -18.97 5.63
CA VAL A 249 -8.10 -19.27 5.30
C VAL A 249 -8.30 -20.77 5.07
N GLY A 250 -9.25 -21.36 5.77
CA GLY A 250 -9.55 -22.79 5.65
C GLY A 250 -8.46 -23.71 6.19
N ASP A 251 -8.64 -25.03 5.97
CA ASP A 251 -7.63 -26.05 6.26
C ASP A 251 -7.00 -26.49 4.93
N THR A 252 -5.77 -26.09 4.71
CA THR A 252 -5.02 -26.36 3.46
C THR A 252 -3.90 -27.40 3.66
N GLY A 253 -3.88 -28.09 4.80
CA GLY A 253 -2.81 -29.00 5.16
C GLY A 253 -1.60 -28.30 5.78
N LYS A 254 -0.47 -29.02 5.85
CA LYS A 254 0.75 -28.58 6.57
C LYS A 254 1.94 -28.27 5.66
N GLU A 255 1.81 -28.49 4.37
CA GLU A 255 2.86 -28.22 3.40
C GLU A 255 3.16 -26.71 3.32
N PRO A 256 4.42 -26.28 3.33
CA PRO A 256 4.78 -24.86 3.33
C PRO A 256 4.11 -24.05 2.23
N GLY A 257 4.05 -24.58 1.00
CA GLY A 257 3.43 -23.89 -0.13
C GLY A 257 1.93 -23.70 0.03
N THR A 258 1.19 -24.73 0.47
CA THR A 258 -0.27 -24.66 0.66
C THR A 258 -0.63 -23.73 1.82
N LEU A 259 0.15 -23.77 2.91
CA LEU A 259 0.01 -22.82 4.01
C LEU A 259 0.27 -21.38 3.55
N ALA A 260 1.29 -21.16 2.74
CA ALA A 260 1.63 -19.85 2.22
C ALA A 260 0.49 -19.28 1.35
N VAL A 261 -0.15 -20.09 0.48
CA VAL A 261 -1.35 -19.69 -0.29
C VAL A 261 -2.48 -19.26 0.63
N SER A 262 -2.77 -20.06 1.65
CA SER A 262 -3.83 -19.78 2.63
C SER A 262 -3.58 -18.49 3.39
N ILE A 263 -2.33 -18.26 3.83
CA ILE A 263 -1.94 -17.03 4.54
C ILE A 263 -1.98 -15.82 3.60
N ALA A 264 -1.47 -15.94 2.36
CA ALA A 264 -1.52 -14.88 1.37
C ALA A 264 -2.97 -14.45 1.08
N ALA A 265 -3.87 -15.41 0.91
CA ALA A 265 -5.30 -15.11 0.70
C ALA A 265 -5.89 -14.33 1.89
N GLN A 266 -5.59 -14.73 3.12
CA GLN A 266 -6.04 -13.99 4.30
C GLN A 266 -5.46 -12.57 4.34
N VAL A 267 -4.17 -12.40 4.09
CA VAL A 267 -3.52 -11.09 4.05
C VAL A 267 -4.19 -10.18 3.02
N LEU A 268 -4.50 -10.69 1.82
CA LEU A 268 -5.20 -9.92 0.77
C LEU A 268 -6.62 -9.52 1.19
N ILE A 269 -7.36 -10.42 1.83
CA ILE A 269 -8.72 -10.15 2.35
C ILE A 269 -8.65 -9.05 3.42
N GLU A 270 -7.75 -9.17 4.39
CA GLU A 270 -7.62 -8.18 5.45
C GLU A 270 -7.09 -6.83 4.92
N THR A 271 -6.19 -6.84 3.92
CA THR A 271 -5.75 -5.62 3.22
C THR A 271 -6.92 -4.93 2.54
N LYS A 272 -7.78 -5.69 1.85
CA LYS A 272 -8.97 -5.13 1.22
C LYS A 272 -9.93 -4.55 2.27
N ARG A 273 -10.20 -5.26 3.36
CA ARG A 273 -11.04 -4.77 4.45
C ARG A 273 -10.52 -3.46 5.04
N ALA A 274 -9.22 -3.40 5.32
CA ALA A 274 -8.57 -2.21 5.85
C ALA A 274 -8.75 -0.99 4.92
N ARG A 275 -8.67 -1.19 3.62
CA ARG A 275 -8.91 -0.14 2.62
C ARG A 275 -10.39 0.27 2.55
N ASP A 276 -11.30 -0.69 2.54
CA ASP A 276 -12.75 -0.44 2.50
C ASP A 276 -13.19 0.35 3.75
N GLU A 277 -12.64 0.04 4.92
CA GLU A 277 -12.88 0.77 6.17
C GLU A 277 -12.34 2.22 6.11
N ALA A 278 -11.11 2.39 5.63
CA ALA A 278 -10.49 3.71 5.48
C ALA A 278 -11.25 4.59 4.47
N SER A 279 -11.79 4.00 3.41
CA SER A 279 -12.57 4.72 2.38
C SER A 279 -14.03 4.98 2.76
N GLY A 280 -14.51 4.55 3.94
CA GLY A 280 -15.91 4.73 4.34
C GLY A 280 -16.92 4.00 3.44
N VAL A 281 -16.45 3.10 2.58
CA VAL A 281 -17.29 2.25 1.72
C VAL A 281 -18.01 1.22 2.60
N THR A 282 -19.13 1.64 3.13
CA THR A 282 -20.04 0.75 3.84
C THR A 282 -20.57 -0.32 2.88
N ARG A 283 -20.78 -1.54 3.38
CA ARG A 283 -21.30 -2.75 2.71
C ARG A 283 -22.45 -2.55 1.69
N ARG A 284 -23.09 -1.38 1.64
CA ARG A 284 -24.15 -1.06 0.66
C ARG A 284 -23.63 -0.98 -0.78
N ALA A 285 -22.38 -0.58 -1.03
CA ALA A 285 -21.80 -0.56 -2.38
C ALA A 285 -21.42 -1.96 -2.87
N SER A 286 -21.05 -2.88 -1.98
CA SER A 286 -20.73 -4.27 -2.35
C SER A 286 -21.96 -5.07 -2.80
N ALA A 287 -23.15 -4.79 -2.25
CA ALA A 287 -24.40 -5.42 -2.69
C ALA A 287 -24.84 -4.92 -4.09
N ALA A 288 -24.61 -3.63 -4.39
CA ALA A 288 -24.93 -3.09 -5.71
C ALA A 288 -23.97 -3.58 -6.83
N LEU A 289 -22.73 -3.98 -6.46
CA LEU A 289 -21.78 -4.56 -7.40
C LEU A 289 -22.05 -6.04 -7.69
N SER A 290 -22.65 -6.80 -6.73
CA SER A 290 -23.08 -8.18 -6.98
C SER A 290 -24.22 -8.24 -8.00
N ASP A 291 -25.12 -7.26 -8.00
CA ASP A 291 -26.22 -7.18 -8.97
C ASP A 291 -25.72 -6.84 -10.39
N LEU A 292 -24.55 -6.19 -10.53
CA LEU A 292 -23.95 -5.89 -11.82
C LEU A 292 -23.15 -7.07 -12.39
N THR A 293 -22.72 -8.01 -11.56
CA THR A 293 -21.97 -9.20 -12.01
C THR A 293 -22.88 -10.36 -12.45
N GLU A 294 -24.19 -10.31 -12.19
CA GLU A 294 -25.16 -11.30 -12.61
C GLU A 294 -25.77 -11.02 -14.00
N GLN A 295 -25.50 -9.86 -14.59
CA GLN A 295 -25.90 -9.63 -15.99
C GLN A 295 -24.85 -10.24 -16.93
N PRO A 296 -25.23 -11.21 -17.79
CA PRO A 296 -24.31 -11.75 -18.77
C PRO A 296 -23.87 -10.61 -19.69
N TRP A 297 -22.56 -10.49 -19.89
CA TRP A 297 -22.00 -9.56 -20.87
C TRP A 297 -22.58 -9.86 -22.23
N ASP A 298 -23.34 -8.93 -22.80
CA ASP A 298 -23.81 -9.04 -24.17
C ASP A 298 -22.62 -8.77 -25.10
N LEU A 299 -21.99 -9.85 -25.56
CA LEU A 299 -20.87 -9.82 -26.50
C LEU A 299 -21.28 -9.46 -27.91
N THR A 300 -22.57 -9.18 -28.16
CA THR A 300 -23.09 -8.82 -29.51
C THR A 300 -22.97 -7.32 -29.80
N GLU A 301 -22.81 -6.47 -28.79
CA GLU A 301 -22.47 -5.07 -29.00
C GLU A 301 -21.00 -4.93 -29.41
N LYS A 302 -20.74 -4.49 -30.64
CA LYS A 302 -19.39 -4.20 -31.13
C LYS A 302 -18.81 -3.00 -30.39
N PRO A 303 -17.81 -3.17 -29.49
CA PRO A 303 -17.39 -2.10 -28.58
C PRO A 303 -16.51 -1.02 -29.22
N TRP A 304 -16.15 -1.11 -30.47
CA TRP A 304 -15.21 -0.19 -31.11
C TRP A 304 -15.60 0.13 -32.56
N SER A 305 -16.57 1.00 -32.80
CA SER A 305 -16.67 1.71 -34.08
C SER A 305 -15.73 2.93 -33.99
N ARG A 306 -14.61 2.87 -34.71
CA ARG A 306 -13.86 4.10 -35.02
C ARG A 306 -14.80 5.01 -35.82
N SER A 307 -15.22 6.14 -35.27
CA SER A 307 -15.81 7.19 -36.08
C SER A 307 -14.70 7.79 -36.94
N THR A 308 -14.56 7.30 -38.15
CA THR A 308 -13.88 8.01 -39.23
C THR A 308 -14.80 9.12 -39.67
N THR A 309 -14.74 10.27 -39.05
CA THR A 309 -15.16 11.50 -39.68
C THR A 309 -13.95 12.02 -40.46
N GLY A 310 -13.90 11.69 -41.73
CA GLY A 310 -13.03 12.32 -42.70
C GLY A 310 -13.59 13.69 -43.10
N ALA A 311 -12.70 14.43 -43.70
CA ALA A 311 -12.70 15.72 -44.38
C ALA A 311 -12.41 16.91 -43.49
#